data_f415fb79ee85e4a6cc14b4899435e59f
#
_entry.id   f415fb79ee85e4a6cc14b4899435e59f
#
_cell.length_a   1.000
_cell.length_b   1.000
_cell.length_c   1.000
_cell.angle_alpha   90.00
_cell.angle_beta   90.00
_cell.angle_gamma   90.00
#
_symmetry.space_group_name_H-M   'P 1'
#
loop_
_entity.id
_entity.type
_entity.pdbx_description
1 polymer ?
#
loop_
_entity_poly.entity_id
_entity_poly.type
_entity_poly.pdbx_seq_one_letter_code
_entity_poly.pdbx_strand_id
1 'polypeptide(L)'
;NNKSAYKLHGIAPIYCINLDGQPERWEYMENQFNYWGIENYTRISAYDGRDDDLSDIIKGTYPTMMSSGEIGCTTSHLKAMKEFLKTDAPYAIMMEDDCDLELVKFWNFTWADLFAHFPYDWDVVQMAIICTGDLHVRLHKRFVNDFSTACYAITRYHAEKLVRLHCRGKKYKLDQGVKPRPVADDLIYNSGNTF
;
A
#
# COMPACT_ATOMS: atom_id res chain seq x y z
N ASN A 1 2.12 28.26 0.81
CA ASN A 1 3.43 27.71 1.18
C ASN A 1 3.28 26.82 2.42
N ASN A 2 3.47 25.51 2.28
CA ASN A 2 3.34 24.55 3.38
C ASN A 2 4.62 24.57 4.23
N LYS A 3 4.54 25.22 5.40
CA LYS A 3 5.68 25.30 6.33
C LYS A 3 6.07 23.94 6.93
N SER A 4 5.23 22.91 6.82
CA SER A 4 5.45 21.56 7.33
C SER A 4 5.97 20.57 6.28
N ALA A 5 6.10 21.00 5.01
CA ALA A 5 6.51 20.11 3.91
C ALA A 5 7.86 19.42 4.17
N TYR A 6 8.79 20.09 4.89
CA TYR A 6 10.08 19.52 5.24
C TYR A 6 9.98 18.21 6.00
N LYS A 7 8.85 17.95 6.69
CA LYS A 7 8.66 16.72 7.47
C LYS A 7 8.62 15.47 6.58
N LEU A 8 8.29 15.62 5.30
CA LEU A 8 8.28 14.54 4.33
C LEU A 8 9.48 14.56 3.36
N HIS A 9 10.49 15.40 3.61
CA HIS A 9 11.70 15.39 2.79
C HIS A 9 12.38 14.02 2.86
N GLY A 10 12.76 13.50 1.68
CA GLY A 10 13.39 12.20 1.57
C GLY A 10 12.45 11.01 1.71
N ILE A 11 11.13 11.25 1.65
CA ILE A 11 10.16 10.15 1.63
C ILE A 11 10.46 9.21 0.45
N ALA A 12 10.24 7.90 0.68
CA ALA A 12 10.44 6.88 -0.34
C ALA A 12 9.53 7.10 -1.57
N PRO A 13 9.86 6.49 -2.73
CA PRO A 13 8.96 6.49 -3.88
C PRO A 13 7.56 6.01 -3.50
N ILE A 14 6.54 6.74 -3.92
CA ILE A 14 5.13 6.42 -3.66
C ILE A 14 4.51 5.80 -4.91
N TYR A 15 3.82 4.68 -4.75
CA TYR A 15 2.98 4.06 -5.77
C TYR A 15 1.54 4.20 -5.32
N CYS A 16 0.81 5.15 -5.94
CA CYS A 16 -0.55 5.51 -5.56
C CYS A 16 -1.56 4.80 -6.45
N ILE A 17 -2.40 3.98 -5.83
CA ILE A 17 -3.39 3.13 -6.48
C ILE A 17 -4.69 3.92 -6.62
N ASN A 18 -5.16 4.07 -7.86
CA ASN A 18 -6.37 4.85 -8.18
C ASN A 18 -7.13 4.18 -9.32
N LEU A 19 -8.45 4.12 -9.21
CA LEU A 19 -9.35 3.64 -10.26
C LEU A 19 -9.42 4.65 -11.41
N ASP A 20 -9.36 4.18 -12.65
CA ASP A 20 -9.45 5.06 -13.83
C ASP A 20 -10.77 5.80 -13.91
N GLY A 21 -11.84 5.23 -13.36
CA GLY A 21 -13.16 5.85 -13.24
C GLY A 21 -13.30 6.87 -12.11
N GLN A 22 -12.21 7.20 -11.39
CA GLN A 22 -12.22 8.13 -10.25
C GLN A 22 -11.15 9.25 -10.44
N PRO A 23 -11.24 10.06 -11.50
CA PRO A 23 -10.22 11.09 -11.79
C PRO A 23 -10.16 12.18 -10.74
N GLU A 24 -11.27 12.50 -10.08
CA GLU A 24 -11.33 13.51 -9.00
C GLU A 24 -10.53 13.08 -7.76
N ARG A 25 -10.49 11.76 -7.45
CA ARG A 25 -9.67 11.23 -6.37
C ARG A 25 -8.18 11.32 -6.74
N TRP A 26 -7.85 11.09 -7.99
CA TRP A 26 -6.48 11.27 -8.46
C TRP A 26 -6.04 12.74 -8.36
N GLU A 27 -6.87 13.68 -8.81
CA GLU A 27 -6.62 15.12 -8.69
C GLU A 27 -6.42 15.52 -7.20
N TYR A 28 -7.22 14.96 -6.30
CA TYR A 28 -7.05 15.17 -4.86
C TYR A 28 -5.67 14.72 -4.37
N MET A 29 -5.21 13.55 -4.79
CA MET A 29 -3.88 13.03 -4.41
C MET A 29 -2.75 13.88 -5.01
N GLU A 30 -2.84 14.29 -6.28
CA GLU A 30 -1.84 15.17 -6.90
C GLU A 30 -1.76 16.52 -6.17
N ASN A 31 -2.90 17.09 -5.78
CA ASN A 31 -2.94 18.31 -5.00
C ASN A 31 -2.26 18.16 -3.63
N GLN A 32 -2.45 17.01 -2.95
CA GLN A 32 -1.72 16.70 -1.72
C GLN A 32 -0.22 16.56 -1.97
N PHE A 33 0.20 15.81 -2.98
CA PHE A 33 1.62 15.62 -3.30
C PHE A 33 2.30 16.98 -3.58
N ASN A 34 1.66 17.83 -4.39
CA ASN A 34 2.14 19.17 -4.65
C ASN A 34 2.21 20.04 -3.37
N TYR A 35 1.18 19.97 -2.52
CA TYR A 35 1.13 20.72 -1.27
C TYR A 35 2.25 20.30 -0.31
N TRP A 36 2.60 19.03 -0.27
CA TRP A 36 3.64 18.48 0.59
C TRP A 36 5.03 18.45 -0.06
N GLY A 37 5.17 18.85 -1.32
CA GLY A 37 6.44 18.84 -2.05
C GLY A 37 6.94 17.44 -2.36
N ILE A 38 6.03 16.49 -2.55
CA ILE A 38 6.34 15.12 -2.93
C ILE A 38 6.41 15.06 -4.47
N GLU A 39 7.57 14.72 -5.01
CA GLU A 39 7.81 14.67 -6.46
C GLU A 39 7.95 13.23 -6.99
N ASN A 40 8.36 12.31 -6.13
CA ASN A 40 8.61 10.92 -6.53
C ASN A 40 7.39 10.04 -6.26
N TYR A 41 6.41 10.12 -7.14
CA TYR A 41 5.23 9.27 -7.10
C TYR A 41 4.86 8.73 -8.48
N THR A 42 4.20 7.59 -8.49
CA THR A 42 3.69 6.91 -9.70
C THR A 42 2.23 6.53 -9.47
N ARG A 43 1.35 6.93 -10.39
CA ARG A 43 -0.04 6.46 -10.39
C ARG A 43 -0.11 5.03 -10.88
N ILE A 44 -0.85 4.19 -10.18
CA ILE A 44 -1.15 2.82 -10.56
C ILE A 44 -2.64 2.72 -10.88
N SER A 45 -2.97 2.48 -12.15
CA SER A 45 -4.35 2.19 -12.57
C SER A 45 -4.81 0.90 -11.91
N ALA A 46 -5.81 1.00 -11.04
CA ALA A 46 -6.36 -0.11 -10.27
C ALA A 46 -7.30 -0.99 -11.11
N TYR A 47 -7.47 -2.24 -10.70
CA TYR A 47 -8.51 -3.11 -11.22
C TYR A 47 -9.83 -2.84 -10.49
N ASP A 48 -10.88 -2.52 -11.25
CA ASP A 48 -12.22 -2.29 -10.67
C ASP A 48 -13.03 -3.60 -10.63
N GLY A 49 -13.10 -4.20 -9.45
CA GLY A 49 -13.89 -5.43 -9.26
C GLY A 49 -15.40 -5.23 -9.23
N ARG A 50 -15.89 -3.99 -9.32
CA ARG A 50 -17.34 -3.70 -9.35
C ARG A 50 -17.89 -3.80 -10.78
N ASP A 51 -17.09 -3.33 -11.74
CA ASP A 51 -17.50 -3.18 -13.14
C ASP A 51 -16.83 -4.20 -14.05
N ASP A 52 -15.69 -4.77 -13.64
CA ASP A 52 -14.88 -5.69 -14.44
C ASP A 52 -15.07 -7.14 -14.03
N ASP A 53 -15.12 -8.03 -15.01
CA ASP A 53 -14.92 -9.47 -14.76
C ASP A 53 -13.42 -9.73 -14.58
N LEU A 54 -13.03 -9.93 -13.33
CA LEU A 54 -11.64 -10.17 -12.98
C LEU A 54 -11.17 -11.62 -13.22
N SER A 55 -12.03 -12.51 -13.75
CA SER A 55 -11.66 -13.90 -14.02
C SER A 55 -10.48 -14.01 -15.00
N ASP A 56 -10.38 -13.10 -15.95
CA ASP A 56 -9.32 -13.08 -16.95
C ASP A 56 -7.93 -12.77 -16.37
N ILE A 57 -7.86 -12.07 -15.25
CA ILE A 57 -6.61 -11.76 -14.57
C ILE A 57 -6.27 -12.76 -13.46
N ILE A 58 -7.15 -13.68 -13.11
CA ILE A 58 -6.89 -14.72 -12.12
C ILE A 58 -6.35 -15.98 -12.79
N LYS A 59 -5.33 -16.57 -12.19
CA LYS A 59 -4.75 -17.85 -12.57
C LYS A 59 -4.99 -18.89 -11.47
N GLY A 60 -5.45 -20.08 -11.87
CA GLY A 60 -5.79 -21.15 -10.93
C GLY A 60 -7.23 -21.05 -10.49
N THR A 61 -7.53 -21.47 -9.28
CA THR A 61 -8.89 -21.43 -8.74
C THR A 61 -9.30 -20.01 -8.41
N TYR A 62 -10.49 -19.61 -8.87
CA TYR A 62 -11.05 -18.31 -8.54
C TYR A 62 -11.35 -18.23 -7.03
N PRO A 63 -10.92 -17.17 -6.31
CA PRO A 63 -11.06 -17.09 -4.86
C PRO A 63 -12.49 -16.72 -4.45
N THR A 64 -13.41 -17.68 -4.46
CA THR A 64 -14.85 -17.48 -4.19
C THR A 64 -15.16 -16.96 -2.78
N MET A 65 -14.19 -17.01 -1.86
CA MET A 65 -14.31 -16.43 -0.51
C MET A 65 -14.04 -14.93 -0.46
N MET A 66 -13.66 -14.32 -1.59
CA MET A 66 -13.42 -12.87 -1.72
C MET A 66 -14.53 -12.26 -2.57
N SER A 67 -14.90 -11.03 -2.24
CA SER A 67 -15.69 -10.20 -3.16
C SER A 67 -14.82 -9.75 -4.33
N SER A 68 -15.45 -9.38 -5.45
CA SER A 68 -14.73 -8.85 -6.62
C SER A 68 -13.97 -7.55 -6.28
N GLY A 69 -14.52 -6.70 -5.41
CA GLY A 69 -13.81 -5.52 -4.88
C GLY A 69 -12.55 -5.89 -4.11
N GLU A 70 -12.59 -6.92 -3.26
CA GLU A 70 -11.40 -7.42 -2.53
C GLU A 70 -10.37 -8.00 -3.49
N ILE A 71 -10.80 -8.69 -4.55
CA ILE A 71 -9.91 -9.19 -5.61
C ILE A 71 -9.26 -8.01 -6.35
N GLY A 72 -10.05 -7.00 -6.74
CA GLY A 72 -9.57 -5.79 -7.39
C GLY A 72 -8.53 -5.06 -6.54
N CYS A 73 -8.80 -4.86 -5.26
CA CYS A 73 -7.88 -4.25 -4.30
C CYS A 73 -6.56 -5.06 -4.21
N THR A 74 -6.65 -6.35 -3.91
CA THR A 74 -5.45 -7.21 -3.73
C THR A 74 -4.59 -7.25 -4.99
N THR A 75 -5.19 -7.42 -6.17
CA THR A 75 -4.45 -7.46 -7.44
C THR A 75 -3.85 -6.11 -7.82
N SER A 76 -4.49 -5.00 -7.44
CA SER A 76 -3.97 -3.65 -7.65
C SER A 76 -2.73 -3.38 -6.78
N HIS A 77 -2.72 -3.82 -5.53
CA HIS A 77 -1.52 -3.77 -4.68
C HIS A 77 -0.37 -4.60 -5.25
N LEU A 78 -0.65 -5.82 -5.72
CA LEU A 78 0.37 -6.65 -6.39
C LEU A 78 0.88 -6.01 -7.68
N LYS A 79 0.01 -5.32 -8.44
CA LYS A 79 0.40 -4.53 -9.61
C LYS A 79 1.33 -3.39 -9.23
N ALA A 80 1.04 -2.66 -8.16
CA ALA A 80 1.89 -1.60 -7.65
C ALA A 80 3.29 -2.12 -7.24
N MET A 81 3.34 -3.27 -6.57
CA MET A 81 4.62 -3.92 -6.23
C MET A 81 5.42 -4.31 -7.48
N LYS A 82 4.76 -4.82 -8.52
CA LYS A 82 5.44 -5.11 -9.80
C LYS A 82 6.05 -3.87 -10.45
N GLU A 83 5.37 -2.72 -10.39
CA GLU A 83 5.92 -1.47 -10.89
C GLU A 83 7.11 -1.00 -10.04
N PHE A 84 6.99 -1.06 -8.73
CA PHE A 84 8.09 -0.76 -7.80
C PHE A 84 9.34 -1.60 -8.12
N LEU A 85 9.18 -2.88 -8.36
CA LEU A 85 10.31 -3.79 -8.63
C LEU A 85 11.03 -3.54 -9.98
N LYS A 86 10.52 -2.66 -10.82
CA LYS A 86 11.23 -2.18 -12.03
C LYS A 86 12.32 -1.15 -11.71
N THR A 87 12.33 -0.60 -10.51
CA THR A 87 13.35 0.33 -10.01
C THR A 87 14.35 -0.39 -9.12
N ASP A 88 15.42 0.28 -8.72
CA ASP A 88 16.43 -0.26 -7.77
C ASP A 88 16.21 0.22 -6.32
N ALA A 89 15.10 0.92 -6.05
CA ALA A 89 14.83 1.42 -4.71
C ALA A 89 14.74 0.28 -3.68
N PRO A 90 15.32 0.40 -2.48
CA PRO A 90 15.33 -0.67 -1.47
C PRO A 90 13.98 -0.87 -0.80
N TYR A 91 13.13 0.14 -0.80
CA TYR A 91 11.76 0.11 -0.28
C TYR A 91 10.92 1.19 -0.96
N ALA A 92 9.61 1.09 -0.83
CA ALA A 92 8.64 2.03 -1.38
C ALA A 92 7.45 2.20 -0.45
N ILE A 93 6.63 3.21 -0.72
CA ILE A 93 5.33 3.39 -0.09
C ILE A 93 4.25 3.01 -1.10
N MET A 94 3.34 2.14 -0.67
CA MET A 94 2.09 1.87 -1.36
C MET A 94 0.99 2.70 -0.71
N MET A 95 0.19 3.37 -1.52
CA MET A 95 -0.83 4.30 -1.05
C MET A 95 -2.10 4.15 -1.88
N GLU A 96 -3.26 4.17 -1.24
CA GLU A 96 -4.55 4.26 -1.92
C GLU A 96 -4.95 5.74 -2.09
N ASP A 97 -5.84 6.01 -3.03
CA ASP A 97 -6.25 7.36 -3.41
C ASP A 97 -7.24 8.04 -2.45
N ASP A 98 -7.44 7.47 -1.28
CA ASP A 98 -8.20 8.04 -0.17
C ASP A 98 -7.34 8.30 1.08
N CYS A 99 -6.04 8.16 0.97
CA CYS A 99 -5.12 8.50 2.04
C CYS A 99 -5.00 10.02 2.19
N ASP A 100 -5.19 10.51 3.42
CA ASP A 100 -5.07 11.94 3.74
C ASP A 100 -3.78 12.21 4.51
N LEU A 101 -2.95 13.11 3.98
CA LEU A 101 -1.67 13.51 4.58
C LEU A 101 -1.79 14.68 5.56
N GLU A 102 -3.00 15.15 5.85
CA GLU A 102 -3.18 16.34 6.69
C GLU A 102 -2.62 16.20 8.10
N LEU A 103 -2.67 15.00 8.68
CA LEU A 103 -2.13 14.71 10.01
C LEU A 103 -0.61 14.92 10.13
N VAL A 104 0.12 14.93 9.03
CA VAL A 104 1.56 15.23 9.03
C VAL A 104 1.87 16.61 9.63
N LYS A 105 0.95 17.56 9.55
CA LYS A 105 1.09 18.88 10.19
C LYS A 105 1.38 18.78 11.69
N PHE A 106 0.78 17.79 12.33
CA PHE A 106 0.84 17.59 13.78
C PHE A 106 2.00 16.70 14.23
N TRP A 107 2.74 16.10 13.28
CA TRP A 107 3.93 15.34 13.65
C TRP A 107 4.97 16.25 14.33
N ASN A 108 5.55 15.77 15.41
CA ASN A 108 6.71 16.40 16.06
C ASN A 108 8.05 15.77 15.61
N PHE A 109 8.02 15.02 14.51
CA PHE A 109 9.15 14.34 13.90
C PHE A 109 9.09 14.47 12.36
N THR A 110 10.15 14.11 11.69
CA THR A 110 10.25 14.04 10.23
C THR A 110 10.13 12.60 9.73
N TRP A 111 9.99 12.44 8.41
CA TRP A 111 10.09 11.11 7.79
C TRP A 111 11.43 10.42 8.13
N ALA A 112 12.52 11.15 8.09
CA ALA A 112 13.83 10.61 8.43
C ALA A 112 13.90 10.10 9.88
N ASP A 113 13.30 10.84 10.83
CA ASP A 113 13.21 10.41 12.22
C ASP A 113 12.38 9.14 12.36
N LEU A 114 11.21 9.09 11.71
CA LEU A 114 10.35 7.91 11.72
C LEU A 114 11.06 6.69 11.13
N PHE A 115 11.67 6.86 9.96
CA PHE A 115 12.38 5.78 9.28
C PHE A 115 13.57 5.24 10.11
N ALA A 116 14.29 6.12 10.81
CA ALA A 116 15.37 5.71 11.68
C ALA A 116 14.94 4.83 12.88
N HIS A 117 13.65 4.85 13.22
CA HIS A 117 13.05 4.03 14.27
C HIS A 117 12.39 2.75 13.77
N PHE A 118 12.39 2.50 12.46
CA PHE A 118 11.86 1.24 11.94
C PHE A 118 12.64 0.06 12.53
N PRO A 119 11.97 -1.01 12.97
CA PRO A 119 12.63 -2.20 13.46
C PRO A 119 13.60 -2.78 12.42
N TYR A 120 14.74 -3.29 12.86
CA TYR A 120 15.80 -3.78 11.96
C TYR A 120 15.32 -4.81 10.93
N ASP A 121 14.38 -5.67 11.32
CA ASP A 121 13.87 -6.79 10.52
C ASP A 121 12.48 -6.51 9.92
N TRP A 122 12.13 -5.24 9.72
CA TRP A 122 10.84 -4.90 9.14
C TRP A 122 10.71 -5.35 7.68
N ASP A 123 9.58 -5.92 7.34
CA ASP A 123 9.16 -6.19 5.96
C ASP A 123 8.13 -5.17 5.50
N VAL A 124 7.19 -4.82 6.37
CA VAL A 124 6.14 -3.82 6.14
C VAL A 124 5.97 -2.96 7.38
N VAL A 125 5.78 -1.65 7.18
CA VAL A 125 5.30 -0.74 8.20
C VAL A 125 3.96 -0.16 7.74
N GLN A 126 2.90 -0.52 8.46
CA GLN A 126 1.55 -0.03 8.21
C GLN A 126 1.43 1.39 8.76
N MET A 127 1.11 2.37 7.93
CA MET A 127 1.08 3.78 8.30
C MET A 127 -0.34 4.35 8.38
N ALA A 128 -1.34 3.59 7.97
CA ALA A 128 -2.74 3.93 8.11
C ALA A 128 -3.51 2.73 8.63
N ILE A 129 -4.31 2.93 9.68
CA ILE A 129 -5.17 1.90 10.26
C ILE A 129 -6.58 2.45 10.44
N ILE A 130 -7.58 1.57 10.32
CA ILE A 130 -8.95 1.91 10.70
C ILE A 130 -9.01 1.83 12.22
N CYS A 131 -8.99 3.00 12.87
CA CYS A 131 -9.03 3.12 14.32
C CYS A 131 -10.25 3.93 14.77
N THR A 132 -10.96 3.41 15.76
CA THR A 132 -12.13 4.07 16.35
C THR A 132 -11.82 4.71 17.72
N GLY A 133 -10.58 4.67 18.16
CA GLY A 133 -10.11 5.17 19.44
C GLY A 133 -9.22 6.40 19.33
N ASP A 134 -8.45 6.65 20.37
CA ASP A 134 -7.50 7.76 20.42
C ASP A 134 -6.38 7.58 19.38
N LEU A 135 -6.02 8.66 18.69
CA LEU A 135 -4.92 8.67 17.76
C LEU A 135 -3.59 8.68 18.52
N HIS A 136 -2.85 7.60 18.40
CA HIS A 136 -1.49 7.48 18.92
C HIS A 136 -0.54 7.10 17.77
N VAL A 137 0.55 7.84 17.63
CA VAL A 137 1.66 7.38 16.78
C VAL A 137 2.50 6.42 17.62
N ARG A 138 2.40 5.15 17.32
CA ARG A 138 3.17 4.09 17.97
C ARG A 138 3.71 3.13 16.92
N LEU A 139 4.98 2.81 17.03
CA LEU A 139 5.57 1.73 16.26
C LEU A 139 5.55 0.46 17.12
N HIS A 140 4.73 -0.51 16.74
CA HIS A 140 4.59 -1.79 17.43
C HIS A 140 4.36 -2.92 16.43
N LYS A 141 4.56 -4.15 16.87
CA LYS A 141 4.23 -5.32 16.05
C LYS A 141 2.74 -5.28 15.70
N ARG A 142 2.40 -5.43 14.42
CA ARG A 142 1.01 -5.38 13.95
C ARG A 142 0.15 -6.44 14.64
N PHE A 143 -1.02 -6.05 15.08
CA PHE A 143 -2.08 -6.97 15.48
C PHE A 143 -2.92 -7.39 14.27
N VAL A 144 -3.48 -8.59 14.33
CA VAL A 144 -4.28 -9.14 13.22
C VAL A 144 -5.50 -8.28 12.85
N ASN A 145 -6.02 -7.51 13.79
CA ASN A 145 -7.16 -6.62 13.60
C ASN A 145 -6.80 -5.17 13.21
N ASP A 146 -5.53 -4.88 13.00
CA ASP A 146 -5.11 -3.60 12.45
C ASP A 146 -5.35 -3.61 10.94
N PHE A 147 -6.58 -3.29 10.53
CA PHE A 147 -7.00 -3.30 9.13
C PHE A 147 -6.65 -1.99 8.45
N SER A 148 -6.35 -2.01 7.24
CA SER A 148 -6.24 -0.99 6.19
C SER A 148 -4.97 -1.17 5.37
N THR A 149 -5.10 -1.06 4.07
CA THR A 149 -3.99 -0.99 3.11
C THR A 149 -3.84 0.40 2.50
N ALA A 150 -4.51 1.41 3.10
CA ALA A 150 -4.51 2.77 2.57
C ALA A 150 -3.11 3.39 2.46
N CYS A 151 -2.19 3.06 3.38
CA CYS A 151 -0.79 3.50 3.30
C CYS A 151 0.13 2.57 4.09
N TYR A 152 1.19 2.07 3.44
CA TYR A 152 2.25 1.29 4.09
C TYR A 152 3.57 1.39 3.34
N ALA A 153 4.67 1.30 4.10
CA ALA A 153 6.00 1.09 3.54
C ALA A 153 6.26 -0.41 3.39
N ILE A 154 6.92 -0.82 2.31
CA ILE A 154 7.27 -2.21 2.02
C ILE A 154 8.70 -2.32 1.52
N THR A 155 9.46 -3.29 2.06
CA THR A 155 10.81 -3.58 1.57
C THR A 155 10.76 -4.24 0.20
N ARG A 156 11.82 -4.03 -0.58
CA ARG A 156 12.02 -4.75 -1.86
C ARG A 156 11.94 -6.26 -1.66
N TYR A 157 12.62 -6.77 -0.63
CA TYR A 157 12.62 -8.21 -0.32
C TYR A 157 11.21 -8.77 -0.16
N HIS A 158 10.36 -8.09 0.61
CA HIS A 158 8.98 -8.55 0.83
C HIS A 158 8.12 -8.41 -0.42
N ALA A 159 8.25 -7.31 -1.16
CA ALA A 159 7.56 -7.12 -2.45
C ALA A 159 7.95 -8.21 -3.46
N GLU A 160 9.24 -8.55 -3.59
CA GLU A 160 9.71 -9.65 -4.43
C GLU A 160 9.11 -11.00 -4.02
N LYS A 161 9.06 -11.27 -2.70
CA LYS A 161 8.43 -12.48 -2.16
C LYS A 161 6.96 -12.57 -2.57
N LEU A 162 6.18 -11.50 -2.37
CA LEU A 162 4.76 -11.47 -2.70
C LEU A 162 4.52 -11.60 -4.21
N VAL A 163 5.27 -10.87 -5.02
CA VAL A 163 5.18 -10.97 -6.49
C VAL A 163 5.52 -12.37 -6.98
N ARG A 164 6.56 -12.99 -6.44
CA ARG A 164 6.93 -14.37 -6.78
C ARG A 164 5.84 -15.37 -6.41
N LEU A 165 5.19 -15.20 -5.26
CA LEU A 165 4.13 -16.09 -4.78
C LEU A 165 2.83 -15.90 -5.55
N HIS A 166 2.46 -14.66 -5.84
CA HIS A 166 1.11 -14.32 -6.29
C HIS A 166 1.00 -13.81 -7.73
N CYS A 167 2.11 -13.51 -8.42
CA CYS A 167 2.06 -13.05 -9.81
C CYS A 167 2.55 -14.11 -10.78
N ARG A 168 1.89 -14.22 -11.93
CA ARG A 168 2.21 -15.14 -13.03
C ARG A 168 2.09 -14.40 -14.36
N GLY A 169 3.12 -13.63 -14.72
CA GLY A 169 3.09 -12.72 -15.86
C GLY A 169 2.05 -11.61 -15.63
N LYS A 170 1.02 -11.59 -16.46
CA LYS A 170 -0.09 -10.63 -16.37
C LYS A 170 -1.23 -11.07 -15.45
N LYS A 171 -1.17 -12.31 -14.92
CA LYS A 171 -2.22 -12.89 -14.08
C LYS A 171 -1.77 -13.01 -12.62
N TYR A 172 -2.76 -13.15 -11.72
CA TYR A 172 -2.56 -13.23 -10.29
C TYR A 172 -3.08 -14.55 -9.75
N LYS A 173 -2.34 -15.15 -8.82
CA LYS A 173 -2.68 -16.42 -8.18
C LYS A 173 -2.99 -16.18 -6.72
N LEU A 174 -4.27 -16.25 -6.35
CA LEU A 174 -4.78 -15.94 -5.01
C LEU A 174 -5.31 -17.16 -4.25
N ASP A 175 -5.15 -18.37 -4.81
CA ASP A 175 -5.70 -19.61 -4.29
C ASP A 175 -4.81 -20.33 -3.27
N GLN A 176 -3.71 -19.69 -2.81
CA GLN A 176 -2.71 -20.38 -2.00
C GLN A 176 -2.34 -19.69 -0.70
N GLY A 177 -2.47 -20.48 0.37
CA GLY A 177 -1.66 -20.37 1.57
C GLY A 177 -1.89 -19.18 2.47
N VAL A 178 -2.67 -18.19 2.07
CA VAL A 178 -2.92 -17.00 2.87
C VAL A 178 -4.11 -17.23 3.80
N LYS A 179 -3.90 -17.05 5.07
CA LYS A 179 -4.94 -17.21 6.09
C LYS A 179 -5.17 -15.90 6.83
N PRO A 180 -6.42 -15.58 7.20
CA PRO A 180 -7.62 -16.41 6.92
C PRO A 180 -8.07 -16.35 5.46
N ARG A 181 -7.81 -15.25 4.72
CA ARG A 181 -8.21 -15.07 3.32
C ARG A 181 -7.12 -14.31 2.55
N PRO A 182 -7.00 -14.45 1.22
CA PRO A 182 -6.02 -13.71 0.42
C PRO A 182 -6.46 -12.27 0.09
N VAL A 183 -7.13 -11.60 1.01
CA VAL A 183 -7.41 -10.16 0.92
C VAL A 183 -6.12 -9.37 1.14
N ALA A 184 -6.08 -8.12 0.67
CA ALA A 184 -4.87 -7.31 0.66
C ALA A 184 -4.19 -7.24 2.04
N ASP A 185 -4.95 -6.95 3.11
CA ASP A 185 -4.43 -6.91 4.47
C ASP A 185 -3.73 -8.22 4.89
N ASP A 186 -4.41 -9.35 4.71
CA ASP A 186 -3.87 -10.64 5.14
C ASP A 186 -2.69 -11.08 4.27
N LEU A 187 -2.79 -10.86 2.96
CA LEU A 187 -1.75 -11.25 2.02
C LEU A 187 -0.46 -10.45 2.23
N ILE A 188 -0.58 -9.15 2.43
CA ILE A 188 0.57 -8.25 2.57
C ILE A 188 1.19 -8.36 3.95
N TYR A 189 0.35 -8.31 4.99
CA TYR A 189 0.82 -8.13 6.36
C TYR A 189 1.12 -9.43 7.10
N ASN A 190 0.36 -10.50 6.84
CA ASN A 190 0.55 -11.76 7.57
C ASN A 190 1.69 -12.63 7.02
N SER A 191 2.29 -12.25 5.91
CA SER A 191 3.36 -13.01 5.27
C SER A 191 4.77 -12.53 5.60
N GLY A 192 4.90 -11.49 6.44
CA GLY A 192 6.18 -10.90 6.84
C GLY A 192 6.16 -10.28 8.22
N ASN A 193 7.29 -9.66 8.60
CA ASN A 193 7.40 -8.87 9.81
C ASN A 193 6.76 -7.51 9.59
N THR A 194 5.55 -7.34 10.12
CA THR A 194 4.75 -6.11 9.97
C THR A 194 4.62 -5.38 11.29
N PHE A 195 4.82 -4.07 11.22
CA PHE A 195 4.74 -3.12 12.33
C PHE A 195 3.75 -2.00 12.02
#